data_4b4202b2b1d9d28527819e6506719665
#
_entry.id   4b4202b2b1d9d28527819e6506719665
#
_cell.length_a   1.000
_cell.length_b   1.000
_cell.length_c   1.000
_cell.angle_alpha   90.00
_cell.angle_beta   90.00
_cell.angle_gamma   90.00
#
_symmetry.space_group_name_H-M   'P 1'
#
loop_
_entity.id
_entity.type
_entity.pdbx_description
1 polymer ?
#
loop_
_entity_poly.entity_id
_entity_poly.type
_entity_poly.pdbx_seq_one_letter_code
_entity_poly.pdbx_strand_id
1 'polypeptide(L)'
;MILTVTMNPAVDISYSLEKFELDTVNRVLKINKTPGGKGLNVTRVLKQVGNKVIATGLLGGVLGIDIQKKLSEKGIEHRFFEISGETRNCIAILHEGKQTEILEDGPVITLAESEKFLQHFEKLVKTVQIISISGSFPKGIEDDYYSKIIQICNKYTKPVVLDCSG
;
A
#
# COMPACT_ATOMS: atom_id res chain seq x y z
N MET A 1 -11.70 13.73 -8.46
CA MET A 1 -10.99 12.43 -8.41
C MET A 1 -9.86 12.54 -7.39
N ILE A 2 -9.70 11.54 -6.54
CA ILE A 2 -8.70 11.48 -5.47
C ILE A 2 -7.62 10.48 -5.87
N LEU A 3 -6.34 10.83 -5.69
CA LEU A 3 -5.22 9.90 -5.83
C LEU A 3 -4.79 9.43 -4.44
N THR A 4 -4.79 8.13 -4.23
CA THR A 4 -4.25 7.52 -3.00
C THR A 4 -2.91 6.87 -3.29
N VAL A 5 -1.92 7.14 -2.46
CA VAL A 5 -0.54 6.66 -2.63
C VAL A 5 -0.18 5.73 -1.48
N THR A 6 0.26 4.52 -1.82
CA THR A 6 0.76 3.52 -0.87
C THR A 6 2.14 3.09 -1.31
N MET A 7 3.17 3.60 -0.65
CA MET A 7 4.56 3.33 -1.08
C MET A 7 5.05 1.93 -0.71
N ASN A 8 4.51 1.34 0.36
CA ASN A 8 4.88 0.00 0.84
C ASN A 8 3.63 -0.86 1.07
N PRO A 9 2.87 -1.17 0.00
CA PRO A 9 1.69 -2.02 0.10
C PRO A 9 2.05 -3.44 0.53
N ALA A 10 1.05 -4.20 0.96
CA ALA A 10 1.20 -5.58 1.38
C ALA A 10 -0.01 -6.42 0.98
N VAL A 11 0.15 -7.73 0.97
CA VAL A 11 -1.00 -8.63 1.12
C VAL A 11 -1.26 -8.79 2.62
N ASP A 12 -2.35 -8.20 3.11
CA ASP A 12 -2.77 -8.39 4.50
C ASP A 12 -3.43 -9.76 4.63
N ILE A 13 -2.83 -10.62 5.45
CA ILE A 13 -3.28 -11.99 5.72
C ILE A 13 -3.77 -12.06 7.16
N SER A 14 -5.02 -12.41 7.38
CA SER A 14 -5.50 -12.73 8.72
C SER A 14 -5.72 -14.23 8.89
N TYR A 15 -5.11 -14.79 9.92
CA TYR A 15 -5.28 -16.16 10.37
C TYR A 15 -6.11 -16.18 11.64
N SER A 16 -7.27 -16.84 11.62
CA SER A 16 -8.07 -17.04 12.82
C SER A 16 -7.75 -18.41 13.42
N LEU A 17 -7.38 -18.42 14.72
CA LEU A 17 -7.09 -19.60 15.50
C LEU A 17 -7.93 -19.57 16.79
N GLU A 18 -8.22 -20.74 17.38
CA GLU A 18 -8.78 -20.80 18.74
C GLU A 18 -7.76 -20.30 19.75
N LYS A 19 -6.52 -20.81 19.66
CA LYS A 19 -5.38 -20.48 20.52
C LYS A 19 -4.14 -20.37 19.67
N PHE A 20 -3.23 -19.49 20.04
CA PHE A 20 -1.90 -19.37 19.44
C PHE A 20 -0.85 -19.81 20.46
N GLU A 21 -0.12 -20.85 20.16
CA GLU A 21 0.91 -21.43 21.03
C GLU A 21 2.27 -21.38 20.33
N LEU A 22 3.30 -21.09 21.14
CA LEU A 22 4.68 -21.12 20.68
C LEU A 22 5.20 -22.56 20.66
N ASP A 23 6.22 -22.80 19.85
CA ASP A 23 6.97 -24.07 19.80
C ASP A 23 6.12 -25.30 19.45
N THR A 24 5.02 -25.08 18.70
CA THR A 24 4.14 -26.17 18.24
C THR A 24 3.47 -25.81 16.91
N VAL A 25 2.74 -26.76 16.33
CA VAL A 25 1.97 -26.55 15.10
C VAL A 25 0.63 -25.89 15.41
N ASN A 26 0.42 -24.70 14.89
CA ASN A 26 -0.84 -24.00 14.96
C ASN A 26 -1.64 -24.22 13.65
N ARG A 27 -2.87 -24.72 13.74
CA ARG A 27 -3.74 -24.93 12.58
C ARG A 27 -4.77 -23.83 12.46
N VAL A 28 -4.75 -23.15 11.30
CA VAL A 28 -5.63 -22.01 11.01
C VAL A 28 -7.04 -22.48 10.71
N LEU A 29 -8.04 -21.91 11.36
CA LEU A 29 -9.47 -22.19 11.14
C LEU A 29 -10.00 -21.41 9.92
N LYS A 30 -9.57 -20.16 9.78
CA LYS A 30 -10.01 -19.28 8.68
C LYS A 30 -8.86 -18.41 8.22
N ILE A 31 -8.76 -18.29 6.89
CA ILE A 31 -7.77 -17.41 6.22
C ILE A 31 -8.52 -16.34 5.45
N ASN A 32 -8.09 -15.09 5.60
CA ASN A 32 -8.51 -13.99 4.73
C ASN A 32 -7.28 -13.27 4.18
N LYS A 33 -7.29 -12.95 2.87
CA LYS A 33 -6.21 -12.24 2.19
C LYS A 33 -6.76 -11.05 1.43
N THR A 34 -6.32 -9.85 1.79
CA THR A 34 -6.80 -8.60 1.18
C THR A 34 -5.64 -7.70 0.76
N PRO A 35 -5.82 -6.84 -0.27
CA PRO A 35 -4.90 -5.74 -0.51
C PRO A 35 -4.75 -4.89 0.74
N GLY A 36 -3.54 -4.67 1.19
CA GLY A 36 -3.22 -3.99 2.44
C GLY A 36 -2.22 -2.86 2.31
N GLY A 37 -1.98 -2.20 3.45
CA GLY A 37 -1.25 -0.95 3.57
C GLY A 37 -2.20 0.22 3.81
N LYS A 38 -1.76 1.21 4.64
CA LYS A 38 -2.60 2.34 5.07
C LYS A 38 -3.29 3.06 3.90
N GLY A 39 -2.55 3.39 2.83
CA GLY A 39 -3.12 4.07 1.67
C GLY A 39 -4.16 3.24 0.93
N LEU A 40 -4.00 1.91 0.81
CA LEU A 40 -5.01 1.03 0.23
C LEU A 40 -6.25 0.90 1.13
N ASN A 41 -6.10 1.00 2.45
CA ASN A 41 -7.22 1.07 3.36
C ASN A 41 -8.02 2.37 3.13
N VAL A 42 -7.34 3.52 3.00
CA VAL A 42 -7.96 4.81 2.63
C VAL A 42 -8.67 4.68 1.28
N THR A 43 -8.02 4.07 0.28
CA THR A 43 -8.64 3.82 -1.04
C THR A 43 -9.98 3.10 -0.94
N ARG A 44 -10.02 2.03 -0.16
CA ARG A 44 -11.25 1.23 0.03
C ARG A 44 -12.37 2.03 0.68
N VAL A 45 -12.05 2.79 1.74
CA VAL A 45 -13.03 3.65 2.43
C VAL A 45 -13.56 4.73 1.49
N LEU A 46 -12.68 5.44 0.79
CA LEU A 46 -13.08 6.46 -0.18
C LEU A 46 -13.98 5.90 -1.28
N LYS A 47 -13.69 4.69 -1.77
CA LYS A 47 -14.54 4.01 -2.76
C LYS A 47 -15.91 3.64 -2.18
N GLN A 48 -15.96 3.13 -0.95
CA GLN A 48 -17.21 2.76 -0.26
C GLN A 48 -18.13 3.96 -0.03
N VAL A 49 -17.58 5.13 0.25
CA VAL A 49 -18.37 6.37 0.41
C VAL A 49 -18.64 7.09 -0.92
N GLY A 50 -18.45 6.39 -2.06
CA GLY A 50 -18.87 6.86 -3.38
C GLY A 50 -17.90 7.79 -4.10
N ASN A 51 -16.67 7.98 -3.61
CA ASN A 51 -15.68 8.82 -4.29
C ASN A 51 -15.07 8.12 -5.51
N LYS A 52 -14.72 8.93 -6.52
CA LYS A 52 -13.84 8.50 -7.62
C LYS A 52 -12.39 8.54 -7.12
N VAL A 53 -11.76 7.37 -7.07
CA VAL A 53 -10.40 7.19 -6.53
C VAL A 53 -9.53 6.41 -7.51
N ILE A 54 -8.26 6.80 -7.59
CA ILE A 54 -7.19 6.04 -8.25
C ILE A 54 -6.18 5.65 -7.19
N ALA A 55 -5.84 4.37 -7.10
CA ALA A 55 -4.76 3.88 -6.25
C ALA A 55 -3.44 3.83 -7.01
N THR A 56 -2.36 4.26 -6.38
CA THR A 56 -0.99 4.14 -6.90
C THR A 56 0.01 3.85 -5.78
N GLY A 57 1.22 3.57 -6.15
CA GLY A 57 2.34 3.24 -5.28
C GLY A 57 3.27 2.25 -5.98
N LEU A 58 4.00 1.47 -5.19
CA LEU A 58 4.98 0.50 -5.67
C LEU A 58 4.43 -0.93 -5.50
N LEU A 59 4.40 -1.70 -6.56
CA LEU A 59 4.03 -3.12 -6.51
C LEU A 59 5.01 -3.93 -7.36
N GLY A 60 5.33 -5.14 -6.91
CA GLY A 60 6.16 -6.06 -7.68
C GLY A 60 5.84 -7.52 -7.41
N GLY A 61 6.25 -8.37 -8.32
CA GLY A 61 6.12 -9.80 -8.23
C GLY A 61 4.69 -10.33 -8.26
N VAL A 62 4.52 -11.57 -7.85
CA VAL A 62 3.22 -12.29 -7.89
C VAL A 62 2.21 -11.67 -6.93
N LEU A 63 2.65 -11.24 -5.74
CA LEU A 63 1.77 -10.60 -4.75
C LEU A 63 1.29 -9.23 -5.24
N GLY A 64 2.14 -8.47 -5.96
CA GLY A 64 1.74 -7.23 -6.59
C GLY A 64 0.64 -7.41 -7.64
N ILE A 65 0.75 -8.46 -8.46
CA ILE A 65 -0.27 -8.83 -9.45
C ILE A 65 -1.60 -9.22 -8.76
N ASP A 66 -1.54 -10.00 -7.68
CA ASP A 66 -2.73 -10.40 -6.90
C ASP A 66 -3.45 -9.18 -6.31
N ILE A 67 -2.71 -8.20 -5.77
CA ILE A 67 -3.27 -6.94 -5.27
C ILE A 67 -4.01 -6.20 -6.38
N GLN A 68 -3.39 -6.01 -7.55
CA GLN A 68 -4.00 -5.31 -8.68
C GLN A 68 -5.28 -6.00 -9.14
N LYS A 69 -5.26 -7.34 -9.27
CA LYS A 69 -6.44 -8.14 -9.59
C LYS A 69 -7.59 -7.91 -8.62
N LYS A 70 -7.31 -8.00 -7.31
CA LYS A 70 -8.32 -7.79 -6.26
C LYS A 70 -8.89 -6.36 -6.22
N LEU A 71 -8.09 -5.36 -6.55
CA LEU A 71 -8.56 -3.98 -6.69
C LEU A 71 -9.49 -3.84 -7.90
N SER A 72 -9.13 -4.44 -9.04
CA SER A 72 -9.96 -4.47 -10.25
C SER A 72 -11.32 -5.16 -10.00
N GLU A 73 -11.32 -6.29 -9.30
CA GLU A 73 -12.53 -7.03 -8.91
C GLU A 73 -13.49 -6.18 -8.05
N LYS A 74 -12.93 -5.22 -7.28
CA LYS A 74 -13.70 -4.25 -6.48
C LYS A 74 -14.04 -2.96 -7.24
N GLY A 75 -13.76 -2.89 -8.54
CA GLY A 75 -13.99 -1.72 -9.37
C GLY A 75 -13.20 -0.49 -8.92
N ILE A 76 -12.02 -0.69 -8.33
CA ILE A 76 -11.09 0.37 -7.94
C ILE A 76 -10.10 0.59 -9.07
N GLU A 77 -10.09 1.79 -9.65
CA GLU A 77 -9.07 2.18 -10.61
C GLU A 77 -7.70 2.24 -9.94
N HIS A 78 -6.70 1.68 -10.59
CA HIS A 78 -5.34 1.68 -10.04
C HIS A 78 -4.29 1.84 -11.15
N ARG A 79 -3.17 2.45 -10.80
CA ARG A 79 -2.02 2.67 -11.68
C ARG A 79 -0.75 2.60 -10.83
N PHE A 80 -0.35 1.40 -10.47
CA PHE A 80 0.88 1.16 -9.72
C PHE A 80 2.10 1.21 -10.63
N PHE A 81 3.22 1.64 -10.05
CA PHE A 81 4.52 1.51 -10.66
C PHE A 81 5.08 0.14 -10.32
N GLU A 82 5.53 -0.60 -11.34
CA GLU A 82 6.10 -1.93 -11.17
C GLU A 82 7.56 -1.84 -10.76
N ILE A 83 7.92 -2.58 -9.71
CA ILE A 83 9.27 -2.70 -9.18
C ILE A 83 9.78 -4.14 -9.33
N SER A 84 11.11 -4.32 -9.29
CA SER A 84 11.75 -5.62 -9.43
C SER A 84 11.58 -6.51 -8.18
N GLY A 85 11.45 -5.90 -7.00
CA GLY A 85 11.27 -6.63 -5.73
C GLY A 85 9.85 -7.16 -5.54
N GLU A 86 9.71 -8.26 -4.78
CA GLU A 86 8.40 -8.84 -4.44
C GLU A 86 7.67 -7.97 -3.41
N THR A 87 6.39 -7.73 -3.62
CA THR A 87 5.50 -7.12 -2.63
C THR A 87 5.42 -8.00 -1.38
N ARG A 88 5.38 -7.39 -0.21
CA ARG A 88 5.42 -8.07 1.09
C ARG A 88 4.08 -8.64 1.53
N ASN A 89 4.14 -9.55 2.52
CA ASN A 89 2.99 -9.95 3.32
C ASN A 89 2.99 -9.21 4.67
N CYS A 90 1.81 -9.01 5.21
CA CYS A 90 1.58 -8.61 6.60
C CYS A 90 0.59 -9.61 7.21
N ILE A 91 1.01 -10.34 8.23
CA ILE A 91 0.21 -11.41 8.83
C ILE A 91 -0.33 -10.94 10.18
N ALA A 92 -1.63 -11.05 10.38
CA ALA A 92 -2.31 -10.87 11.65
C ALA A 92 -2.84 -12.22 12.14
N ILE A 93 -2.36 -12.68 13.28
CA ILE A 93 -2.83 -13.90 13.97
C ILE A 93 -3.88 -13.48 14.99
N LEU A 94 -5.14 -13.88 14.74
CA LEU A 94 -6.29 -13.57 15.60
C LEU A 94 -6.58 -14.79 16.48
N HIS A 95 -6.46 -14.62 17.78
CA HIS A 95 -6.65 -15.70 18.75
C HIS A 95 -7.14 -15.15 20.10
N GLU A 96 -8.03 -15.83 20.77
CA GLU A 96 -8.49 -15.52 22.14
C GLU A 96 -8.87 -14.04 22.35
N GLY A 97 -9.44 -13.38 21.32
CA GLY A 97 -9.75 -11.96 21.34
C GLY A 97 -8.54 -11.01 21.24
N LYS A 98 -7.35 -11.54 20.95
CA LYS A 98 -6.08 -10.83 20.77
C LYS A 98 -5.64 -10.87 19.31
N GLN A 99 -4.66 -10.02 18.98
CA GLN A 99 -4.01 -9.99 17.67
C GLN A 99 -2.49 -9.95 17.85
N THR A 100 -1.81 -10.85 17.17
CA THR A 100 -0.34 -10.86 17.05
C THR A 100 0.01 -10.60 15.59
N GLU A 101 0.92 -9.66 15.32
CA GLU A 101 1.31 -9.31 13.96
C GLU A 101 2.73 -9.77 13.64
N ILE A 102 2.91 -10.27 12.41
CA ILE A 102 4.20 -10.58 11.80
C ILE A 102 4.26 -9.80 10.49
N LEU A 103 5.10 -8.78 10.46
CA LEU A 103 5.18 -7.84 9.35
C LEU A 103 6.51 -7.99 8.62
N GLU A 104 6.46 -8.23 7.32
CA GLU A 104 7.64 -8.17 6.47
C GLU A 104 8.01 -6.72 6.19
N ASP A 105 9.28 -6.40 6.08
CA ASP A 105 9.79 -5.05 5.77
C ASP A 105 9.36 -4.55 4.38
N GLY A 106 9.24 -5.46 3.44
CA GLY A 106 9.03 -5.17 2.02
C GLY A 106 10.34 -5.11 1.22
N PRO A 107 10.23 -4.89 -0.09
CA PRO A 107 11.39 -4.88 -0.98
C PRO A 107 12.26 -3.64 -0.74
N VAL A 108 13.54 -3.76 -1.08
CA VAL A 108 14.44 -2.61 -1.15
C VAL A 108 14.28 -1.95 -2.52
N ILE A 109 13.97 -0.66 -2.53
CA ILE A 109 13.76 0.12 -3.75
C ILE A 109 15.09 0.69 -4.23
N THR A 110 15.41 0.50 -5.49
CA THR A 110 16.58 1.10 -6.11
C THR A 110 16.37 2.59 -6.37
N LEU A 111 17.47 3.36 -6.45
CA LEU A 111 17.40 4.78 -6.80
C LEU A 111 16.70 4.99 -8.16
N ALA A 112 16.99 4.14 -9.14
CA ALA A 112 16.36 4.22 -10.47
C ALA A 112 14.84 3.98 -10.42
N GLU A 113 14.36 3.08 -9.56
CA GLU A 113 12.92 2.83 -9.38
C GLU A 113 12.25 4.00 -8.68
N SER A 114 12.87 4.56 -7.64
CA SER A 114 12.33 5.72 -6.93
C SER A 114 12.23 6.96 -7.83
N GLU A 115 13.24 7.25 -8.64
CA GLU A 115 13.23 8.34 -9.60
C GLU A 115 12.14 8.14 -10.69
N LYS A 116 12.03 6.92 -11.23
CA LYS A 116 10.99 6.60 -12.22
C LYS A 116 9.58 6.68 -11.61
N PHE A 117 9.44 6.32 -10.34
CA PHE A 117 8.17 6.49 -9.65
C PHE A 117 7.77 7.97 -9.54
N LEU A 118 8.69 8.90 -9.26
CA LEU A 118 8.38 10.34 -9.25
C LEU A 118 7.85 10.81 -10.60
N GLN A 119 8.43 10.33 -11.71
CA GLN A 119 7.95 10.65 -13.06
C GLN A 119 6.55 10.06 -13.33
N HIS A 120 6.29 8.83 -12.87
CA HIS A 120 4.99 8.19 -12.94
C HIS A 120 3.95 8.95 -12.11
N PHE A 121 4.30 9.29 -10.86
CA PHE A 121 3.46 10.05 -9.94
C PHE A 121 3.10 11.43 -10.50
N GLU A 122 4.06 12.16 -11.07
CA GLU A 122 3.83 13.47 -11.68
C GLU A 122 2.78 13.42 -12.81
N LYS A 123 2.77 12.35 -13.61
CA LYS A 123 1.75 12.15 -14.65
C LYS A 123 0.36 12.01 -14.04
N LEU A 124 0.23 11.30 -12.92
CA LEU A 124 -1.04 11.08 -12.23
C LEU A 124 -1.54 12.35 -11.53
N VAL A 125 -0.65 13.10 -10.86
CA VAL A 125 -0.98 14.35 -10.17
C VAL A 125 -1.71 15.34 -11.09
N LYS A 126 -1.34 15.41 -12.36
CA LYS A 126 -1.99 16.29 -13.36
C LYS A 126 -3.48 15.95 -13.55
N THR A 127 -3.89 14.73 -13.34
CA THR A 127 -5.24 14.22 -13.67
C THR A 127 -6.20 14.21 -12.48
N VAL A 128 -5.72 14.50 -11.27
CA VAL A 128 -6.49 14.41 -10.02
C VAL A 128 -6.68 15.77 -9.35
N GLN A 129 -7.55 15.84 -8.36
CA GLN A 129 -7.87 17.07 -7.64
C GLN A 129 -7.21 17.15 -6.26
N ILE A 130 -6.99 16.02 -5.61
CA ILE A 130 -6.41 15.90 -4.27
C ILE A 130 -5.61 14.61 -4.18
N ILE A 131 -4.57 14.63 -3.39
CA ILE A 131 -3.67 13.49 -3.16
C ILE A 131 -3.73 13.10 -1.67
N SER A 132 -3.84 11.80 -1.38
CA SER A 132 -3.68 11.25 -0.04
C SER A 132 -2.51 10.28 -0.05
N ILE A 133 -1.54 10.51 0.81
CA ILE A 133 -0.34 9.66 0.96
C ILE A 133 -0.37 9.09 2.37
N SER A 134 -0.37 7.77 2.49
CA SER A 134 -0.49 7.14 3.82
C SER A 134 0.36 5.88 3.92
N GLY A 135 1.00 5.72 5.08
CA GLY A 135 1.83 4.58 5.41
C GLY A 135 3.32 4.87 5.40
N SER A 136 4.12 3.84 5.57
CA SER A 136 5.59 3.90 5.58
C SER A 136 6.17 3.81 4.18
N PHE A 137 7.43 4.22 4.04
CA PHE A 137 8.24 3.90 2.89
C PHE A 137 8.90 2.52 3.02
N PRO A 138 9.15 1.83 1.90
CA PRO A 138 10.05 0.69 1.87
C PRO A 138 11.50 1.16 2.01
N LYS A 139 12.42 0.23 2.33
CA LYS A 139 13.86 0.50 2.39
C LYS A 139 14.40 0.96 1.02
N GLY A 140 15.49 1.72 1.02
CA GLY A 140 16.16 2.21 -0.19
C GLY A 140 15.60 3.52 -0.74
N ILE A 141 14.56 4.07 -0.13
CA ILE A 141 14.03 5.41 -0.44
C ILE A 141 14.76 6.44 0.43
N GLU A 142 15.15 7.55 -0.17
CA GLU A 142 15.88 8.64 0.50
C GLU A 142 14.99 9.39 1.50
N ASP A 143 15.58 9.90 2.58
CA ASP A 143 14.85 10.59 3.65
C ASP A 143 14.10 11.85 3.17
N ASP A 144 14.59 12.51 2.11
CA ASP A 144 13.97 13.71 1.54
C ASP A 144 12.84 13.40 0.52
N TYR A 145 12.51 12.15 0.31
CA TYR A 145 11.60 11.73 -0.75
C TYR A 145 10.18 12.29 -0.60
N TYR A 146 9.69 12.47 0.64
CA TYR A 146 8.43 13.19 0.87
C TYR A 146 8.48 14.62 0.35
N SER A 147 9.61 15.29 0.54
CA SER A 147 9.80 16.65 0.03
C SER A 147 9.71 16.69 -1.49
N LYS A 148 10.31 15.71 -2.18
CA LYS A 148 10.22 15.59 -3.66
C LYS A 148 8.77 15.36 -4.12
N ILE A 149 8.02 14.50 -3.45
CA ILE A 149 6.60 14.26 -3.73
C ILE A 149 5.77 15.54 -3.52
N ILE A 150 5.96 16.24 -2.39
CA ILE A 150 5.23 17.47 -2.07
C ILE A 150 5.58 18.59 -3.07
N GLN A 151 6.83 18.72 -3.49
CA GLN A 151 7.23 19.67 -4.52
C GLN A 151 6.47 19.43 -5.84
N ILE A 152 6.30 18.17 -6.26
CA ILE A 152 5.50 17.83 -7.44
C ILE A 152 4.04 18.27 -7.23
N CYS A 153 3.44 17.99 -6.08
CA CYS A 153 2.07 18.40 -5.79
C CYS A 153 1.90 19.94 -5.83
N ASN A 154 2.82 20.66 -5.21
CA ASN A 154 2.83 22.13 -5.18
C ASN A 154 2.98 22.73 -6.57
N LYS A 155 3.85 22.16 -7.41
CA LYS A 155 4.03 22.58 -8.83
C LYS A 155 2.70 22.59 -9.61
N TYR A 156 1.78 21.69 -9.28
CA TYR A 156 0.46 21.60 -9.90
C TYR A 156 -0.67 22.11 -9.01
N THR A 157 -0.35 22.80 -7.93
CA THR A 157 -1.32 23.40 -6.98
C THR A 157 -2.34 22.36 -6.48
N LYS A 158 -1.88 21.15 -6.13
CA LYS A 158 -2.73 20.06 -5.66
C LYS A 158 -2.68 19.95 -4.14
N PRO A 159 -3.83 19.97 -3.45
CA PRO A 159 -3.89 19.68 -2.02
C PRO A 159 -3.39 18.28 -1.72
N VAL A 160 -2.63 18.14 -0.62
CA VAL A 160 -2.07 16.86 -0.14
C VAL A 160 -2.50 16.62 1.29
N VAL A 161 -2.98 15.40 1.56
CA VAL A 161 -3.16 14.87 2.91
C VAL A 161 -2.06 13.84 3.14
N LEU A 162 -1.24 14.05 4.15
CA LEU A 162 -0.10 13.18 4.48
C LEU A 162 -0.32 12.55 5.86
N ASP A 163 -0.36 11.21 5.90
CA ASP A 163 -0.40 10.39 7.13
C ASP A 163 0.73 9.37 7.08
N CYS A 164 1.90 9.78 7.53
CA CYS A 164 3.11 8.99 7.49
C CYS A 164 3.74 8.90 8.88
N SER A 165 4.33 7.75 9.16
CA SER A 165 5.17 7.51 10.34
C SER A 165 6.59 7.22 9.87
N GLY A 166 7.55 7.94 10.43
CA GLY A 166 8.98 7.84 10.20
C GLY A 166 9.65 9.09 10.69
#